data_ef7206f3c9ebaeaa5f79347e33e2f2a6
#
_entry.id   ef7206f3c9ebaeaa5f79347e33e2f2a6
#
_cell.length_a   1.000
_cell.length_b   1.000
_cell.length_c   1.000
_cell.angle_alpha   90.00
_cell.angle_beta   90.00
_cell.angle_gamma   90.00
#
_symmetry.space_group_name_H-M   'P 1'
#
loop_
_entity.id
_entity.type
_entity.pdbx_description
1 polymer ?
#
loop_
_entity_poly.entity_id
_entity_poly.type
_entity_poly.pdbx_seq_one_letter_code
_entity_poly.pdbx_strand_id
1 'polypeptide(L)'
;MLPHLYSDLADLWPLISPPRDYQHTADVLTGVLHELLGPAPQGKQHSLVEFGVGAGHSLCHFAKIFDAHGVDLSPCMITLSARHNSNATHYVGDMRDIDLRHTFDAVLIHDAIEYMIAESDVRKTLANAARHLRDGGVLVVSPTYVTESFVNHDTATDFHTDGGREVMCVSRVEKDDSSPHQYQFVLTLLVREHGELRVIEDRCSCGLFSRDQWRRNITEAGFDPVDTLHAGEIESEIMVGIRRAR
;
A
#
# COMPACT_ATOMS: atom_id res chain seq x y z
N MET A 1 16.53 -6.87 1.83
CA MET A 1 15.93 -8.02 2.56
C MET A 1 14.54 -7.58 2.92
N LEU A 2 13.51 -8.44 2.78
CA LEU A 2 12.17 -8.10 3.24
C LEU A 2 12.14 -8.04 4.77
N PRO A 3 11.37 -7.14 5.39
CA PRO A 3 11.09 -7.19 6.83
C PRO A 3 10.57 -8.56 7.26
N HIS A 4 10.85 -8.94 8.51
CA HIS A 4 10.43 -10.24 9.05
C HIS A 4 8.92 -10.41 9.01
N LEU A 5 8.18 -9.32 9.22
CA LEU A 5 6.72 -9.32 9.17
C LEU A 5 6.14 -9.73 7.81
N TYR A 6 6.89 -9.54 6.72
CA TYR A 6 6.49 -9.95 5.37
C TYR A 6 7.08 -11.30 4.93
N SER A 7 7.78 -12.01 5.83
CA SER A 7 8.43 -13.28 5.55
C SER A 7 8.11 -14.33 6.62
N ASP A 8 8.99 -14.52 7.57
CA ASP A 8 8.89 -15.57 8.61
C ASP A 8 7.88 -15.27 9.73
N LEU A 9 7.42 -14.03 9.86
CA LEU A 9 6.36 -13.61 10.79
C LEU A 9 5.03 -13.28 10.09
N ALA A 10 4.89 -13.64 8.82
CA ALA A 10 3.71 -13.33 8.02
C ALA A 10 2.40 -13.89 8.62
N ASP A 11 2.48 -14.98 9.40
CA ASP A 11 1.34 -15.58 10.09
C ASP A 11 0.76 -14.71 11.22
N LEU A 12 1.49 -13.71 11.70
CA LEU A 12 0.99 -12.73 12.65
C LEU A 12 0.15 -11.63 11.98
N TRP A 13 0.35 -11.41 10.67
CA TRP A 13 -0.30 -10.30 9.97
C TRP A 13 -1.81 -10.28 10.09
N PRO A 14 -2.56 -11.39 9.90
CA PRO A 14 -4.01 -11.38 10.04
C PRO A 14 -4.50 -11.03 11.46
N LEU A 15 -3.68 -11.24 12.47
CA LEU A 15 -3.99 -10.90 13.85
C LEU A 15 -3.75 -9.41 14.14
N ILE A 16 -2.58 -8.88 13.75
CA ILE A 16 -2.15 -7.53 14.12
C ILE A 16 -2.69 -6.43 13.20
N SER A 17 -3.15 -6.79 12.02
CA SER A 17 -3.66 -5.84 11.02
C SER A 17 -4.83 -6.47 10.25
N PRO A 18 -5.96 -6.76 10.92
CA PRO A 18 -7.06 -7.50 10.33
C PRO A 18 -7.80 -6.69 9.23
N PRO A 19 -8.51 -7.35 8.30
CA PRO A 19 -9.19 -6.69 7.18
C PRO A 19 -10.16 -5.55 7.58
N ARG A 20 -10.78 -5.66 8.76
CA ARG A 20 -11.73 -4.63 9.26
C ARG A 20 -11.08 -3.25 9.42
N ASP A 21 -9.77 -3.20 9.71
CA ASP A 21 -9.04 -1.96 9.94
C ASP A 21 -8.83 -1.18 8.62
N TYR A 22 -8.93 -1.87 7.48
CA TYR A 22 -8.81 -1.30 6.14
C TYR A 22 -10.14 -0.82 5.53
N GLN A 23 -11.30 -1.09 6.18
CA GLN A 23 -12.61 -0.80 5.59
C GLN A 23 -12.77 0.69 5.26
N HIS A 24 -12.48 1.56 6.22
CA HIS A 24 -12.64 3.00 6.02
C HIS A 24 -11.74 3.53 4.89
N THR A 25 -10.46 3.16 4.90
CA THR A 25 -9.51 3.54 3.85
C THR A 25 -9.97 3.03 2.48
N ALA A 26 -10.41 1.77 2.41
CA ALA A 26 -10.89 1.19 1.16
C ALA A 26 -12.17 1.89 0.65
N ASP A 27 -13.07 2.29 1.55
CA ASP A 27 -14.29 3.03 1.18
C ASP A 27 -13.93 4.41 0.60
N VAL A 28 -13.01 5.15 1.24
CA VAL A 28 -12.53 6.45 0.76
C VAL A 28 -11.86 6.30 -0.61
N LEU A 29 -10.90 5.38 -0.76
CA LEU A 29 -10.20 5.15 -2.02
C LEU A 29 -11.15 4.65 -3.12
N THR A 30 -12.16 3.86 -2.79
CA THR A 30 -13.23 3.48 -3.73
C THR A 30 -14.02 4.70 -4.18
N GLY A 31 -14.31 5.64 -3.28
CA GLY A 31 -14.96 6.92 -3.61
C GLY A 31 -14.15 7.72 -4.63
N VAL A 32 -12.85 7.87 -4.41
CA VAL A 32 -11.91 8.52 -5.34
C VAL A 32 -11.95 7.85 -6.72
N LEU A 33 -11.87 6.52 -6.75
CA LEU A 33 -11.87 5.76 -8.00
C LEU A 33 -13.19 5.90 -8.76
N HIS A 34 -14.35 5.83 -8.07
CA HIS A 34 -15.65 5.99 -8.70
C HIS A 34 -15.88 7.40 -9.24
N GLU A 35 -15.41 8.44 -8.53
CA GLU A 35 -15.49 9.83 -8.97
C GLU A 35 -14.75 10.01 -10.32
N LEU A 36 -13.58 9.42 -10.47
CA LEU A 36 -12.69 9.66 -11.61
C LEU A 36 -12.91 8.69 -12.78
N LEU A 37 -13.26 7.44 -12.51
CA LEU A 37 -13.53 6.45 -13.56
C LEU A 37 -14.93 6.57 -14.14
N GLY A 38 -15.86 7.14 -13.39
CA GLY A 38 -17.28 7.15 -13.75
C GLY A 38 -17.91 5.76 -13.75
N PRO A 39 -19.08 5.57 -14.36
CA PRO A 39 -19.78 4.30 -14.37
C PRO A 39 -19.04 3.27 -15.25
N ALA A 40 -18.93 2.04 -14.75
CA ALA A 40 -18.39 0.95 -15.53
C ALA A 40 -19.29 0.61 -16.74
N PRO A 41 -18.72 0.09 -17.84
CA PRO A 41 -19.50 -0.39 -18.97
C PRO A 41 -20.55 -1.43 -18.53
N GLN A 42 -21.73 -1.43 -19.17
CA GLN A 42 -22.84 -2.29 -18.78
C GLN A 42 -22.41 -3.77 -18.68
N GLY A 43 -22.68 -4.41 -17.55
CA GLY A 43 -22.36 -5.81 -17.29
C GLY A 43 -20.88 -6.10 -17.00
N LYS A 44 -20.05 -5.07 -16.76
CA LYS A 44 -18.64 -5.20 -16.42
C LYS A 44 -18.32 -4.46 -15.12
N GLN A 45 -17.23 -4.86 -14.49
CA GLN A 45 -16.56 -4.11 -13.43
C GLN A 45 -15.35 -3.39 -14.01
N HIS A 46 -14.94 -2.27 -13.40
CA HIS A 46 -13.63 -1.71 -13.68
C HIS A 46 -12.54 -2.66 -13.17
N SER A 47 -11.44 -2.76 -13.89
CA SER A 47 -10.28 -3.53 -13.48
C SER A 47 -9.33 -2.69 -12.63
N LEU A 48 -8.86 -3.26 -11.53
CA LEU A 48 -7.94 -2.62 -10.59
C LEU A 48 -6.76 -3.54 -10.28
N VAL A 49 -5.54 -2.99 -10.26
CA VAL A 49 -4.40 -3.69 -9.67
C VAL A 49 -3.85 -2.90 -8.49
N GLU A 50 -3.65 -3.59 -7.36
CA GLU A 50 -2.99 -3.07 -6.17
C GLU A 50 -1.53 -3.54 -6.16
N PHE A 51 -0.59 -2.60 -6.19
CA PHE A 51 0.84 -2.85 -6.04
C PHE A 51 1.24 -2.76 -4.57
N GLY A 52 1.86 -3.83 -4.05
CA GLY A 52 2.15 -3.97 -2.64
C GLY A 52 0.92 -4.43 -1.86
N VAL A 53 0.20 -5.43 -2.39
CA VAL A 53 -1.08 -5.89 -1.82
C VAL A 53 -0.96 -6.49 -0.41
N GLY A 54 0.24 -6.86 0.02
CA GLY A 54 0.47 -7.53 1.31
C GLY A 54 -0.39 -8.78 1.47
N ALA A 55 -0.98 -8.97 2.65
CA ALA A 55 -1.90 -10.09 2.92
C ALA A 55 -3.30 -9.90 2.30
N GLY A 56 -3.51 -8.84 1.52
CA GLY A 56 -4.75 -8.60 0.78
C GLY A 56 -5.91 -8.08 1.62
N HIS A 57 -5.62 -7.42 2.73
CA HIS A 57 -6.64 -6.95 3.66
C HIS A 57 -7.39 -5.71 3.13
N SER A 58 -6.74 -4.84 2.36
CA SER A 58 -7.41 -3.79 1.57
C SER A 58 -8.08 -4.39 0.32
N LEU A 59 -7.37 -5.28 -0.39
CA LEU A 59 -7.88 -5.93 -1.60
C LEU A 59 -9.23 -6.63 -1.39
N CYS A 60 -9.49 -7.19 -0.21
CA CYS A 60 -10.76 -7.87 0.09
C CYS A 60 -11.99 -6.95 0.02
N HIS A 61 -11.80 -5.64 0.17
CA HIS A 61 -12.84 -4.64 -0.01
C HIS A 61 -13.00 -4.28 -1.49
N PHE A 62 -11.89 -4.06 -2.20
CA PHE A 62 -11.89 -3.74 -3.62
C PHE A 62 -12.41 -4.90 -4.49
N ALA A 63 -12.08 -6.14 -4.18
CA ALA A 63 -12.50 -7.33 -4.93
C ALA A 63 -14.02 -7.59 -4.89
N LYS A 64 -14.79 -6.87 -4.08
CA LYS A 64 -16.26 -6.89 -4.09
C LYS A 64 -16.85 -6.01 -5.20
N ILE A 65 -16.06 -5.05 -5.71
CA ILE A 65 -16.54 -3.95 -6.55
C ILE A 65 -15.80 -3.94 -7.89
N PHE A 66 -14.51 -4.28 -7.88
CA PHE A 66 -13.62 -4.28 -9.04
C PHE A 66 -13.25 -5.70 -9.46
N ASP A 67 -12.88 -5.86 -10.74
CA ASP A 67 -12.06 -7.00 -11.18
C ASP A 67 -10.64 -6.76 -10.66
N ALA A 68 -10.36 -7.34 -9.48
CA ALA A 68 -9.24 -6.97 -8.65
C ALA A 68 -8.03 -7.89 -8.81
N HIS A 69 -6.87 -7.28 -8.91
CA HIS A 69 -5.57 -7.95 -9.01
C HIS A 69 -4.63 -7.42 -7.93
N GLY A 70 -3.78 -8.29 -7.39
CA GLY A 70 -2.78 -7.93 -6.36
C GLY A 70 -1.38 -8.35 -6.74
N VAL A 71 -0.42 -7.46 -6.55
CA VAL A 71 1.02 -7.70 -6.73
C VAL A 71 1.73 -7.47 -5.42
N ASP A 72 2.59 -8.40 -5.02
CA ASP A 72 3.50 -8.20 -3.87
C ASP A 72 4.85 -8.85 -4.14
N LEU A 73 5.90 -8.29 -3.56
CA LEU A 73 7.25 -8.84 -3.64
C LEU A 73 7.40 -10.12 -2.82
N SER A 74 6.59 -10.29 -1.76
CA SER A 74 6.62 -11.43 -0.85
C SER A 74 5.72 -12.58 -1.32
N PRO A 75 6.25 -13.77 -1.62
CA PRO A 75 5.45 -14.96 -1.88
C PRO A 75 4.56 -15.36 -0.68
N CYS A 76 5.02 -15.09 0.56
CA CYS A 76 4.25 -15.37 1.77
C CYS A 76 2.99 -14.50 1.82
N MET A 77 3.11 -13.19 1.56
CA MET A 77 1.99 -12.26 1.50
C MET A 77 1.02 -12.62 0.39
N ILE A 78 1.50 -12.94 -0.80
CA ILE A 78 0.65 -13.42 -1.91
C ILE A 78 -0.13 -14.68 -1.52
N THR A 79 0.51 -15.62 -0.81
CA THR A 79 -0.17 -16.83 -0.32
C THR A 79 -1.29 -16.49 0.66
N LEU A 80 -1.08 -15.55 1.58
CA LEU A 80 -2.10 -15.08 2.52
C LEU A 80 -3.22 -14.34 1.78
N SER A 81 -2.87 -13.41 0.89
CA SER A 81 -3.83 -12.65 0.09
C SER A 81 -4.74 -13.58 -0.73
N ALA A 82 -4.17 -14.58 -1.41
CA ALA A 82 -4.94 -15.53 -2.22
C ALA A 82 -5.91 -16.40 -1.39
N ARG A 83 -5.59 -16.67 -0.13
CA ARG A 83 -6.49 -17.39 0.79
C ARG A 83 -7.72 -16.56 1.17
N HIS A 84 -7.51 -15.25 1.37
CA HIS A 84 -8.56 -14.32 1.77
C HIS A 84 -9.40 -13.82 0.57
N ASN A 85 -8.80 -13.75 -0.62
CA ASN A 85 -9.35 -13.11 -1.82
C ASN A 85 -9.34 -14.08 -3.01
N SER A 86 -10.05 -15.19 -2.91
CA SER A 86 -10.10 -16.24 -3.95
C SER A 86 -10.71 -15.75 -5.28
N ASN A 87 -11.42 -14.63 -5.27
CA ASN A 87 -12.01 -13.96 -6.44
C ASN A 87 -11.09 -12.90 -7.08
N ALA A 88 -9.89 -12.67 -6.52
CA ALA A 88 -8.89 -11.78 -7.09
C ALA A 88 -7.75 -12.57 -7.75
N THR A 89 -7.03 -11.95 -8.66
CA THR A 89 -5.83 -12.53 -9.30
C THR A 89 -4.57 -12.03 -8.61
N HIS A 90 -3.60 -12.92 -8.36
CA HIS A 90 -2.43 -12.61 -7.56
C HIS A 90 -1.13 -12.89 -8.31
N TYR A 91 -0.13 -12.01 -8.13
CA TYR A 91 1.17 -12.11 -8.77
C TYR A 91 2.29 -11.83 -7.76
N VAL A 92 3.36 -12.63 -7.80
CA VAL A 92 4.61 -12.31 -7.10
C VAL A 92 5.48 -11.48 -8.02
N GLY A 93 5.88 -10.29 -7.58
CA GLY A 93 6.74 -9.42 -8.38
C GLY A 93 7.04 -8.08 -7.73
N ASP A 94 8.04 -7.40 -8.26
CA ASP A 94 8.45 -6.08 -7.83
C ASP A 94 7.62 -5.01 -8.56
N MET A 95 6.98 -4.13 -7.83
CA MET A 95 6.17 -3.05 -8.40
C MET A 95 6.97 -2.08 -9.30
N ARG A 96 8.30 -2.09 -9.19
CA ARG A 96 9.18 -1.24 -10.03
C ARG A 96 9.32 -1.73 -11.46
N ASP A 97 9.11 -3.03 -11.72
CA ASP A 97 9.42 -3.61 -13.04
C ASP A 97 8.55 -4.79 -13.49
N ILE A 98 7.66 -5.31 -12.66
CA ILE A 98 6.75 -6.40 -13.04
C ILE A 98 6.02 -6.04 -14.35
N ASP A 99 5.86 -7.05 -15.22
CA ASP A 99 5.08 -6.93 -16.47
C ASP A 99 3.92 -7.93 -16.44
N LEU A 100 2.72 -7.43 -16.18
CA LEU A 100 1.49 -8.23 -16.15
C LEU A 100 0.92 -8.48 -17.55
N ARG A 101 1.44 -7.85 -18.59
CA ARG A 101 0.94 -7.90 -19.98
C ARG A 101 -0.56 -7.60 -20.09
N HIS A 102 -1.03 -6.74 -19.21
CA HIS A 102 -2.42 -6.33 -19.09
C HIS A 102 -2.48 -4.85 -18.72
N THR A 103 -3.52 -4.15 -19.16
CA THR A 103 -3.79 -2.77 -18.76
C THR A 103 -5.08 -2.71 -17.94
N PHE A 104 -5.07 -1.89 -16.93
CA PHE A 104 -6.13 -1.73 -15.95
C PHE A 104 -6.81 -0.36 -16.08
N ASP A 105 -8.01 -0.25 -15.53
CA ASP A 105 -8.69 1.04 -15.34
C ASP A 105 -8.05 1.82 -14.20
N ALA A 106 -7.60 1.13 -13.14
CA ALA A 106 -6.96 1.73 -11.98
C ALA A 106 -5.69 0.96 -11.53
N VAL A 107 -4.70 1.73 -11.05
CA VAL A 107 -3.57 1.23 -10.25
C VAL A 107 -3.62 1.91 -8.89
N LEU A 108 -3.61 1.10 -7.84
CA LEU A 108 -3.54 1.54 -6.44
C LEU A 108 -2.19 1.15 -5.85
N ILE A 109 -1.55 2.07 -5.13
CA ILE A 109 -0.33 1.83 -4.35
C ILE A 109 -0.55 2.47 -2.98
N HIS A 110 -1.08 1.68 -2.04
CA HIS A 110 -1.37 2.12 -0.69
C HIS A 110 -0.25 1.66 0.26
N ASP A 111 0.28 2.55 1.08
CA ASP A 111 1.39 2.37 2.03
C ASP A 111 2.67 1.77 1.45
N ALA A 112 2.58 0.70 0.65
CA ALA A 112 3.73 -0.01 0.09
C ALA A 112 4.70 0.87 -0.72
N ILE A 113 4.27 2.04 -1.17
CA ILE A 113 5.11 3.00 -1.89
C ILE A 113 6.26 3.55 -1.01
N GLU A 114 6.11 3.51 0.30
CA GLU A 114 7.10 3.97 1.26
C GLU A 114 8.41 3.16 1.23
N TYR A 115 8.34 1.90 0.78
CA TYR A 115 9.54 1.08 0.58
C TYR A 115 10.41 1.56 -0.59
N MET A 116 9.96 2.54 -1.37
CA MET A 116 10.76 3.21 -2.39
C MET A 116 11.59 4.32 -1.74
N ILE A 117 12.72 3.94 -1.10
CA ILE A 117 13.58 4.85 -0.33
C ILE A 117 14.39 5.84 -1.17
N ALA A 118 14.52 5.58 -2.48
CA ALA A 118 15.17 6.48 -3.42
C ALA A 118 14.13 7.06 -4.41
N GLU A 119 14.25 8.35 -4.74
CA GLU A 119 13.36 8.98 -5.73
C GLU A 119 13.42 8.29 -7.09
N SER A 120 14.56 7.69 -7.45
CA SER A 120 14.69 6.87 -8.67
C SER A 120 13.80 5.64 -8.66
N ASP A 121 13.55 5.03 -7.50
CA ASP A 121 12.68 3.87 -7.37
C ASP A 121 11.19 4.28 -7.39
N VAL A 122 10.87 5.44 -6.78
CA VAL A 122 9.54 6.07 -6.95
C VAL A 122 9.25 6.28 -8.43
N ARG A 123 10.18 6.87 -9.19
CA ARG A 123 10.01 7.11 -10.64
C ARG A 123 9.83 5.81 -11.44
N LYS A 124 10.59 4.75 -11.13
CA LYS A 124 10.40 3.43 -11.76
C LYS A 124 9.02 2.86 -11.49
N THR A 125 8.58 2.92 -10.23
CA THR A 125 7.26 2.43 -9.81
C THR A 125 6.13 3.17 -10.52
N LEU A 126 6.19 4.50 -10.54
CA LEU A 126 5.18 5.32 -11.22
C LEU A 126 5.20 5.11 -12.75
N ALA A 127 6.38 4.97 -13.35
CA ALA A 127 6.50 4.63 -14.77
C ALA A 127 5.95 3.23 -15.07
N ASN A 128 6.14 2.28 -14.16
CA ASN A 128 5.55 0.95 -14.27
C ASN A 128 4.03 0.99 -14.11
N ALA A 129 3.49 1.72 -13.14
CA ALA A 129 2.06 1.95 -13.00
C ALA A 129 1.46 2.55 -14.28
N ALA A 130 2.15 3.53 -14.89
CA ALA A 130 1.72 4.13 -16.16
C ALA A 130 1.67 3.13 -17.31
N ARG A 131 2.54 2.12 -17.35
CA ARG A 131 2.51 1.04 -18.37
C ARG A 131 1.32 0.10 -18.20
N HIS A 132 0.86 -0.06 -16.96
CA HIS A 132 -0.26 -0.92 -16.61
C HIS A 132 -1.61 -0.20 -16.60
N LEU A 133 -1.67 1.07 -16.97
CA LEU A 133 -2.92 1.80 -17.11
C LEU A 133 -3.27 2.04 -18.58
N ARG A 134 -4.56 1.89 -18.91
CA ARG A 134 -5.08 2.39 -20.18
C ARG A 134 -5.01 3.92 -20.22
N ASP A 135 -5.14 4.51 -21.39
CA ASP A 135 -5.28 5.96 -21.54
C ASP A 135 -6.54 6.42 -20.77
N GLY A 136 -6.41 7.49 -19.97
CA GLY A 136 -7.45 7.97 -19.07
C GLY A 136 -7.66 7.09 -17.81
N GLY A 137 -6.82 6.07 -17.58
CA GLY A 137 -6.85 5.28 -16.36
C GLY A 137 -6.35 6.06 -15.15
N VAL A 138 -6.72 5.64 -13.95
CA VAL A 138 -6.49 6.36 -12.70
C VAL A 138 -5.39 5.69 -11.89
N LEU A 139 -4.40 6.47 -11.50
CA LEU A 139 -3.40 6.13 -10.48
C LEU A 139 -3.82 6.74 -9.15
N VAL A 140 -3.83 5.93 -8.09
CA VAL A 140 -3.91 6.40 -6.70
C VAL A 140 -2.67 5.92 -5.96
N VAL A 141 -1.92 6.86 -5.39
CA VAL A 141 -0.77 6.58 -4.51
C VAL A 141 -1.06 7.17 -3.15
N SER A 142 -0.90 6.37 -2.10
CA SER A 142 -1.24 6.79 -0.75
C SER A 142 -0.09 6.46 0.22
N PRO A 143 0.95 7.32 0.33
CA PRO A 143 1.99 7.19 1.35
C PRO A 143 1.42 7.61 2.71
N THR A 144 1.84 6.96 3.80
CA THR A 144 1.45 7.34 5.16
C THR A 144 1.97 8.73 5.49
N TYR A 145 3.23 9.02 5.14
CA TYR A 145 3.85 10.31 5.43
C TYR A 145 4.39 10.99 4.17
N VAL A 146 4.29 12.31 4.20
CA VAL A 146 5.10 13.22 3.37
C VAL A 146 5.97 14.08 4.29
N THR A 147 6.96 14.78 3.73
CA THR A 147 7.85 15.63 4.53
C THR A 147 7.08 16.65 5.38
N GLU A 148 5.94 17.12 4.88
CA GLU A 148 5.13 18.16 5.53
C GLU A 148 4.24 17.61 6.67
N SER A 149 3.87 16.33 6.65
CA SER A 149 3.03 15.69 7.68
C SER A 149 3.82 14.82 8.66
N PHE A 150 5.09 14.53 8.37
CA PHE A 150 5.90 13.64 9.19
C PHE A 150 6.17 14.20 10.59
N VAL A 151 5.81 13.41 11.60
CA VAL A 151 6.08 13.70 13.02
C VAL A 151 7.14 12.73 13.54
N ASN A 152 8.33 13.25 13.83
CA ASN A 152 9.42 12.43 14.35
C ASN A 152 9.11 11.86 15.73
N HIS A 153 9.41 10.57 15.94
CA HIS A 153 9.10 9.80 17.15
C HIS A 153 7.60 9.59 17.41
N ASP A 154 6.76 9.77 16.40
CA ASP A 154 5.37 9.34 16.50
C ASP A 154 5.31 7.84 16.84
N THR A 155 4.48 7.50 17.82
CA THR A 155 4.45 6.17 18.41
C THR A 155 3.02 5.73 18.63
N ALA A 156 2.68 4.53 18.15
CA ALA A 156 1.40 3.88 18.41
C ALA A 156 1.59 2.56 19.16
N THR A 157 0.56 2.16 19.89
CA THR A 157 0.56 0.90 20.65
C THR A 157 -0.80 0.23 20.49
N ASP A 158 -0.79 -1.03 20.04
CA ASP A 158 -1.98 -1.84 19.84
C ASP A 158 -1.85 -3.18 20.52
N PHE A 159 -2.98 -3.77 20.93
CA PHE A 159 -3.05 -5.10 21.53
C PHE A 159 -4.05 -5.96 20.79
N HIS A 160 -3.62 -7.16 20.41
CA HIS A 160 -4.41 -8.12 19.65
C HIS A 160 -4.38 -9.51 20.31
N THR A 161 -5.47 -10.25 20.18
CA THR A 161 -5.55 -11.65 20.64
C THR A 161 -6.49 -12.45 19.76
N ASP A 162 -6.15 -13.73 19.53
CA ASP A 162 -7.01 -14.72 18.88
C ASP A 162 -7.44 -15.88 19.81
N GLY A 163 -7.26 -15.72 21.12
CA GLY A 163 -7.55 -16.72 22.13
C GLY A 163 -6.44 -17.75 22.36
N GLY A 164 -5.40 -17.75 21.55
CA GLY A 164 -4.21 -18.63 21.70
C GLY A 164 -2.91 -17.84 21.72
N ARG A 165 -2.91 -16.69 21.03
CA ARG A 165 -1.79 -15.76 20.95
C ARG A 165 -2.23 -14.38 21.45
N GLU A 166 -1.34 -13.73 22.18
CA GLU A 166 -1.46 -12.32 22.57
C GLU A 166 -0.29 -11.58 21.92
N VAL A 167 -0.58 -10.50 21.22
CA VAL A 167 0.44 -9.67 20.57
C VAL A 167 0.23 -8.22 20.95
N MET A 168 1.23 -7.61 21.57
CA MET A 168 1.32 -6.17 21.74
C MET A 168 2.26 -5.63 20.67
N CYS A 169 1.77 -4.70 19.89
CA CYS A 169 2.52 -3.99 18.86
C CYS A 169 2.90 -2.60 19.39
N VAL A 170 4.15 -2.23 19.26
CA VAL A 170 4.62 -0.86 19.49
C VAL A 170 5.31 -0.42 18.21
N SER A 171 4.69 0.49 17.48
CA SER A 171 5.27 1.10 16.27
C SER A 171 5.82 2.49 16.59
N ARG A 172 6.94 2.84 15.98
CA ARG A 172 7.55 4.15 16.07
C ARG A 172 8.21 4.53 14.77
N VAL A 173 8.11 5.80 14.39
CA VAL A 173 8.85 6.36 13.25
C VAL A 173 9.98 7.26 13.75
N GLU A 174 11.13 7.14 13.12
CA GLU A 174 12.34 7.90 13.47
C GLU A 174 12.93 8.49 12.19
N LYS A 175 13.19 9.81 12.20
CA LYS A 175 13.88 10.44 11.08
C LYS A 175 15.28 9.83 10.92
N ASP A 176 15.67 9.56 9.70
CA ASP A 176 17.04 9.14 9.41
C ASP A 176 17.94 10.36 9.27
N ASP A 177 18.77 10.62 10.28
CA ASP A 177 19.69 11.76 10.28
C ASP A 177 20.75 11.68 9.17
N SER A 178 21.01 10.50 8.62
CA SER A 178 21.94 10.28 7.52
C SER A 178 21.35 10.55 6.14
N SER A 179 20.01 10.59 6.04
CA SER A 179 19.30 10.80 4.78
C SER A 179 18.04 11.69 4.97
N PRO A 180 18.00 12.87 4.34
CA PRO A 180 16.85 13.78 4.48
C PRO A 180 15.57 13.28 3.82
N HIS A 181 15.67 12.21 3.01
CA HIS A 181 14.54 11.62 2.26
C HIS A 181 14.14 10.26 2.79
N GLN A 182 14.52 9.92 4.03
CA GLN A 182 14.21 8.62 4.63
C GLN A 182 13.82 8.77 6.10
N TYR A 183 13.02 7.82 6.56
CA TYR A 183 12.76 7.58 7.97
C TYR A 183 12.83 6.08 8.25
N GLN A 184 13.02 5.72 9.52
CA GLN A 184 12.97 4.35 9.98
C GLN A 184 11.59 4.09 10.58
N PHE A 185 10.93 3.04 10.13
CA PHE A 185 9.79 2.45 10.81
C PHE A 185 10.30 1.31 11.69
N VAL A 186 10.05 1.42 12.98
CA VAL A 186 10.47 0.44 13.99
C VAL A 186 9.21 -0.20 14.58
N LEU A 187 9.09 -1.50 14.43
CA LEU A 187 8.00 -2.28 15.00
C LEU A 187 8.56 -3.24 16.07
N THR A 188 8.09 -3.10 17.31
CA THR A 188 8.38 -4.03 18.37
C THR A 188 7.14 -4.86 18.68
N LEU A 189 7.24 -6.16 18.56
CA LEU A 189 6.19 -7.12 18.88
C LEU A 189 6.53 -7.87 20.16
N LEU A 190 5.61 -7.84 21.11
CA LEU A 190 5.63 -8.71 22.29
C LEU A 190 4.61 -9.83 22.03
N VAL A 191 5.08 -11.01 21.68
CA VAL A 191 4.24 -12.15 21.32
C VAL A 191 4.23 -13.16 22.48
N ARG A 192 3.07 -13.39 23.08
CA ARG A 192 2.84 -14.45 24.06
C ARG A 192 2.08 -15.60 23.42
N GLU A 193 2.68 -16.77 23.42
CA GLU A 193 2.10 -18.00 22.87
C GLU A 193 2.56 -19.20 23.71
N HIS A 194 1.65 -20.13 24.02
CA HIS A 194 1.92 -21.34 24.83
C HIS A 194 2.61 -21.03 26.19
N GLY A 195 2.37 -19.85 26.79
CA GLY A 195 2.98 -19.39 28.03
C GLY A 195 4.36 -18.76 27.88
N GLU A 196 4.95 -18.79 26.72
CA GLU A 196 6.24 -18.14 26.42
C GLU A 196 6.03 -16.72 25.90
N LEU A 197 6.93 -15.81 26.29
CA LEU A 197 6.97 -14.44 25.76
C LEU A 197 8.20 -14.28 24.87
N ARG A 198 7.97 -13.86 23.63
CA ARG A 198 9.03 -13.45 22.70
C ARG A 198 8.93 -11.95 22.44
N VAL A 199 10.07 -11.29 22.36
CA VAL A 199 10.17 -9.89 21.93
C VAL A 199 10.89 -9.89 20.59
N ILE A 200 10.25 -9.28 19.59
CA ILE A 200 10.74 -9.22 18.22
C ILE A 200 10.80 -7.76 17.83
N GLU A 201 11.90 -7.31 17.28
CA GLU A 201 12.03 -5.98 16.68
C GLU A 201 12.25 -6.13 15.17
N ASP A 202 11.43 -5.48 14.40
CA ASP A 202 11.55 -5.37 12.95
C ASP A 202 11.77 -3.91 12.56
N ARG A 203 12.68 -3.65 11.63
CA ARG A 203 13.02 -2.30 11.18
C ARG A 203 13.02 -2.23 9.66
N CYS A 204 12.47 -1.19 9.12
CA CYS A 204 12.57 -0.90 7.70
C CYS A 204 12.83 0.59 7.45
N SER A 205 13.60 0.86 6.39
CA SER A 205 13.77 2.21 5.89
C SER A 205 12.61 2.52 4.95
N CYS A 206 12.03 3.69 5.11
CA CYS A 206 10.94 4.20 4.31
C CYS A 206 11.34 5.52 3.63
N GLY A 207 10.81 5.77 2.45
CA GLY A 207 11.01 7.02 1.70
C GLY A 207 10.16 8.15 2.28
N LEU A 208 10.74 9.34 2.37
CA LEU A 208 10.08 10.55 2.85
C LEU A 208 10.25 11.66 1.83
N PHE A 209 9.21 11.91 1.06
CA PHE A 209 9.22 12.90 -0.02
C PHE A 209 8.16 13.97 0.22
N SER A 210 8.41 15.19 -0.26
CA SER A 210 7.44 16.28 -0.15
C SER A 210 6.27 16.13 -1.14
N ARG A 211 5.15 16.81 -0.86
CA ARG A 211 4.01 16.87 -1.80
C ARG A 211 4.44 17.37 -3.18
N ASP A 212 5.36 18.35 -3.23
CA ASP A 212 5.89 18.85 -4.50
C ASP A 212 6.71 17.80 -5.26
N GLN A 213 7.51 16.98 -4.56
CA GLN A 213 8.25 15.88 -5.16
C GLN A 213 7.30 14.81 -5.73
N TRP A 214 6.26 14.46 -4.98
CA TRP A 214 5.22 13.53 -5.45
C TRP A 214 4.52 14.05 -6.71
N ARG A 215 4.04 15.31 -6.67
CA ARG A 215 3.36 15.93 -7.81
C ARG A 215 4.25 15.96 -9.06
N ARG A 216 5.52 16.31 -8.90
CA ARG A 216 6.51 16.31 -9.99
C ARG A 216 6.71 14.89 -10.54
N ASN A 217 6.96 13.90 -9.69
CA ASN A 217 7.21 12.53 -10.12
C ASN A 217 5.99 11.90 -10.82
N ILE A 218 4.78 12.16 -10.35
CA ILE A 218 3.53 11.76 -11.00
C ILE A 218 3.41 12.39 -12.38
N THR A 219 3.69 13.69 -12.49
CA THR A 219 3.65 14.43 -13.78
C THR A 219 4.68 13.89 -14.77
N GLU A 220 5.93 13.65 -14.33
CA GLU A 220 7.02 13.12 -15.16
C GLU A 220 6.75 11.67 -15.61
N ALA A 221 6.03 10.88 -14.82
CA ALA A 221 5.62 9.53 -15.20
C ALA A 221 4.49 9.50 -16.24
N GLY A 222 3.96 10.66 -16.65
CA GLY A 222 2.96 10.78 -17.71
C GLY A 222 1.53 10.80 -17.21
N PHE A 223 1.33 11.32 -16.01
CA PHE A 223 0.00 11.57 -15.47
C PHE A 223 -0.30 13.07 -15.38
N ASP A 224 -1.57 13.40 -15.39
CA ASP A 224 -2.08 14.70 -14.98
C ASP A 224 -2.51 14.59 -13.50
N PRO A 225 -1.79 15.24 -12.55
CA PRO A 225 -2.16 15.23 -11.15
C PRO A 225 -3.54 15.88 -10.94
N VAL A 226 -4.36 15.26 -10.09
CA VAL A 226 -5.71 15.72 -9.77
C VAL A 226 -5.84 15.88 -8.26
N ASP A 227 -6.42 16.99 -7.83
CA ASP A 227 -6.82 17.16 -6.43
C ASP A 227 -8.14 16.41 -6.20
N THR A 228 -8.22 15.66 -5.11
CA THR A 228 -9.42 14.90 -4.74
C THR A 228 -10.19 15.58 -3.61
N LEU A 229 -11.50 15.44 -3.62
CA LEU A 229 -12.37 15.89 -2.52
C LEU A 229 -12.16 15.07 -1.23
N HIS A 230 -11.56 13.88 -1.34
CA HIS A 230 -11.32 12.96 -0.23
C HIS A 230 -9.99 13.21 0.51
N ALA A 231 -9.22 14.25 0.14
CA ALA A 231 -7.98 14.59 0.84
C ALA A 231 -8.25 14.87 2.32
N GLY A 232 -7.54 14.16 3.22
CA GLY A 232 -7.69 14.30 4.67
C GLY A 232 -8.79 13.46 5.31
N GLU A 233 -9.48 12.61 4.56
CA GLU A 233 -10.46 11.66 5.12
C GLU A 233 -9.80 10.42 5.74
N ILE A 234 -8.54 10.15 5.41
CA ILE A 234 -7.71 9.08 6.00
C ILE A 234 -6.40 9.67 6.52
N GLU A 235 -5.69 8.92 7.36
CA GLU A 235 -4.40 9.35 7.93
C GLU A 235 -3.31 9.47 6.86
N SER A 236 -3.32 8.58 5.87
CA SER A 236 -2.38 8.60 4.74
C SER A 236 -2.73 9.71 3.74
N GLU A 237 -1.73 10.22 3.04
CA GLU A 237 -1.93 11.16 1.95
C GLU A 237 -2.59 10.46 0.74
N ILE A 238 -3.42 11.18 0.01
CA ILE A 238 -4.03 10.67 -1.24
C ILE A 238 -3.51 11.51 -2.41
N MET A 239 -2.76 10.87 -3.28
CA MET A 239 -2.22 11.48 -4.49
C MET A 239 -2.76 10.79 -5.72
N VAL A 240 -3.33 11.55 -6.61
CA VAL A 240 -4.07 11.03 -7.77
C VAL A 240 -3.46 11.55 -9.06
N GLY A 241 -3.44 10.69 -10.08
CA GLY A 241 -3.05 11.06 -11.43
C GLY A 241 -3.91 10.36 -12.47
N ILE A 242 -4.31 11.08 -13.52
CA ILE A 242 -4.97 10.50 -14.68
C ILE A 242 -3.94 10.26 -15.77
N ARG A 243 -3.90 9.03 -16.30
CA ARG A 243 -2.98 8.63 -17.35
C ARG A 243 -3.23 9.43 -18.62
N ARG A 244 -2.22 10.16 -19.11
CA ARG A 244 -2.30 10.86 -20.39
C ARG A 244 -2.43 9.89 -21.55
N ALA A 245 -3.20 10.26 -22.57
CA ALA A 245 -3.22 9.55 -23.82
C ALA A 245 -1.83 9.59 -24.49
N ARG A 246 -1.44 8.49 -25.10
CA ARG A 246 -0.18 8.38 -25.86
C ARG A 246 -0.30 8.97 -27.24
#